data_80be12c5d037a3fb67dab99429d4d01d
#
_entry.id   80be12c5d037a3fb67dab99429d4d01d
#
_cell.length_a   1.000
_cell.length_b   1.000
_cell.length_c   1.000
_cell.angle_alpha   90.00
_cell.angle_beta   90.00
_cell.angle_gamma   90.00
#
_symmetry.space_group_name_H-M   'P 1'
#
loop_
_entity.id
_entity.type
_entity.pdbx_description
1 polymer ?
#
loop_
_entity_poly.entity_id
_entity_poly.type
_entity_poly.pdbx_seq_one_letter_code
_entity_poly.pdbx_strand_id
1 'polypeptide(L)'
;MKKNIYVSGLFLLFSLGSHATVANGNNIPPGYTDVENQVKRVVSWQINNFHYSASGNLHDNGIASWAHSVLYIGLSEWAILREEESGDYWEWLSGIGIQSNWKMNGIYPYHADEFCIGQFFATMYGKHKQDKMIAETLERMERVISDNRNTSMNYRNKEAWTWCDALFMAPPLYARMSVLKNDTRYFEFMDKEFRKTYDYLFDKTEKLFYRDDSYFNKTETNSKKVFWGRGNGWAIAGIANILKSLPADSEHRGYYESIFRSLAQSLIKLQDIKGAWHASLLDPDSYPAPETSCTALITYALSYGLNNGLLTQQEAYEPVLKAWNVLCEAIHENGKLGWVQPIGQDPKNVTKDMTATFGVGAFLLAATEMYKLTKGDSIGIEEEETDEDLLSYPETRVTIYNVQGVKVTNELLGDRTYPIVIQKNNLPNGLYVIVLRNGSKKKIIKYLYQSIMNQ
;
A
#
# COMPACT_ATOMS: atom_id res chain seq x y z
N MET A 1 49.23 -71.47 12.65
CA MET A 1 48.67 -70.63 13.75
C MET A 1 48.57 -69.17 13.23
N LYS A 2 47.37 -68.74 12.86
CA LYS A 2 47.14 -67.37 12.35
C LYS A 2 46.52 -66.59 13.51
N LYS A 3 47.17 -65.50 13.95
CA LYS A 3 46.65 -64.55 14.95
C LYS A 3 45.74 -63.57 14.22
N ASN A 4 44.47 -63.52 14.65
CA ASN A 4 43.53 -62.48 14.30
C ASN A 4 43.71 -61.28 15.23
N ILE A 5 43.97 -60.13 14.64
CA ILE A 5 44.01 -58.82 15.36
C ILE A 5 42.64 -58.15 15.08
N TYR A 6 41.86 -58.00 16.13
CA TYR A 6 40.64 -57.18 16.12
C TYR A 6 41.02 -55.69 16.33
N VAL A 7 40.76 -54.86 15.35
CA VAL A 7 40.83 -53.42 15.48
C VAL A 7 39.42 -52.91 15.85
N SER A 8 39.29 -52.44 17.08
CA SER A 8 38.07 -51.79 17.55
C SER A 8 38.03 -50.34 17.04
N GLY A 9 37.19 -50.08 16.07
CA GLY A 9 36.92 -48.72 15.60
C GLY A 9 35.97 -47.99 16.54
N LEU A 10 36.48 -46.98 17.16
CA LEU A 10 35.71 -46.05 18.00
C LEU A 10 35.00 -45.06 17.07
N PHE A 11 33.69 -45.20 16.88
CA PHE A 11 32.87 -44.22 16.22
C PHE A 11 32.59 -43.05 17.15
N LEU A 12 33.25 -41.94 16.98
CA LEU A 12 32.87 -40.65 17.55
C LEU A 12 31.71 -40.09 16.73
N LEU A 13 30.51 -40.16 17.30
CA LEU A 13 29.35 -39.43 16.82
C LEU A 13 29.54 -37.95 17.15
N PHE A 14 29.98 -37.15 16.15
CA PHE A 14 29.82 -35.72 16.21
C PHE A 14 28.36 -35.37 15.98
N SER A 15 27.64 -34.98 17.03
CA SER A 15 26.38 -34.29 16.89
C SER A 15 26.62 -32.92 16.30
N LEU A 16 26.39 -32.78 15.02
CA LEU A 16 26.24 -31.47 14.35
C LEU A 16 24.97 -30.84 14.90
N GLY A 17 25.15 -30.07 15.98
CA GLY A 17 24.14 -29.10 16.38
C GLY A 17 23.97 -28.12 15.22
N SER A 18 22.85 -28.23 14.50
CA SER A 18 22.42 -27.22 13.56
C SER A 18 22.10 -25.96 14.34
N HIS A 19 23.10 -25.10 14.50
CA HIS A 19 22.82 -23.70 14.76
C HIS A 19 22.19 -23.17 13.48
N ALA A 20 20.87 -23.06 13.51
CA ALA A 20 20.17 -22.24 12.54
C ALA A 20 20.71 -20.81 12.71
N THR A 21 21.70 -20.45 11.92
CA THR A 21 22.03 -19.06 11.65
C THR A 21 20.75 -18.46 11.07
N VAL A 22 20.13 -17.57 11.85
CA VAL A 22 19.09 -16.68 11.34
C VAL A 22 19.74 -15.94 10.18
N ALA A 23 19.47 -16.38 8.97
CA ALA A 23 19.85 -15.67 7.77
C ALA A 23 19.23 -14.28 7.88
N ASN A 24 20.06 -13.24 7.86
CA ASN A 24 19.63 -11.88 7.58
C ASN A 24 18.74 -11.97 6.33
N GLY A 25 17.43 -11.66 6.49
CA GLY A 25 16.46 -11.83 5.45
C GLY A 25 16.91 -11.04 4.23
N ASN A 26 17.29 -11.73 3.18
CA ASN A 26 17.46 -11.13 1.87
C ASN A 26 16.10 -10.54 1.49
N ASN A 27 16.00 -9.23 1.39
CA ASN A 27 14.85 -8.53 0.85
C ASN A 27 14.77 -8.81 -0.67
N ILE A 28 14.46 -10.05 -1.02
CA ILE A 28 14.18 -10.42 -2.41
C ILE A 28 12.84 -9.81 -2.76
N PRO A 29 12.74 -9.01 -3.82
CA PRO A 29 11.47 -8.48 -4.27
C PRO A 29 10.49 -9.64 -4.51
N PRO A 30 9.24 -9.56 -4.01
CA PRO A 30 8.24 -10.57 -4.32
C PRO A 30 8.00 -10.59 -5.83
N GLY A 31 7.78 -11.78 -6.39
CA GLY A 31 7.20 -11.88 -7.73
C GLY A 31 5.76 -11.36 -7.72
N TYR A 32 5.26 -10.86 -8.85
CA TYR A 32 3.84 -10.42 -8.93
C TYR A 32 2.87 -11.57 -8.59
N THR A 33 3.21 -12.83 -8.90
CA THR A 33 2.45 -14.03 -8.52
C THR A 33 2.39 -14.24 -7.01
N ASP A 34 3.43 -13.85 -6.26
CA ASP A 34 3.42 -13.92 -4.81
C ASP A 34 2.43 -12.92 -4.23
N VAL A 35 2.38 -11.70 -4.80
CA VAL A 35 1.40 -10.67 -4.43
C VAL A 35 -0.02 -11.18 -4.68
N GLU A 36 -0.29 -11.79 -5.85
CA GLU A 36 -1.59 -12.39 -6.17
C GLU A 36 -2.01 -13.46 -5.16
N ASN A 37 -1.08 -14.35 -4.81
CA ASN A 37 -1.36 -15.42 -3.87
C ASN A 37 -1.74 -14.89 -2.49
N GLN A 38 -1.08 -13.83 -2.00
CA GLN A 38 -1.45 -13.20 -0.74
C GLN A 38 -2.83 -12.52 -0.84
N VAL A 39 -3.13 -11.83 -1.93
CA VAL A 39 -4.45 -11.23 -2.16
C VAL A 39 -5.54 -12.30 -2.18
N LYS A 40 -5.37 -13.40 -2.92
CA LYS A 40 -6.35 -14.50 -2.98
C LYS A 40 -6.66 -15.05 -1.59
N ARG A 41 -5.64 -15.27 -0.76
CA ARG A 41 -5.81 -15.76 0.62
C ARG A 41 -6.60 -14.78 1.49
N VAL A 42 -6.21 -13.51 1.48
CA VAL A 42 -6.83 -12.47 2.31
C VAL A 42 -8.27 -12.20 1.87
N VAL A 43 -8.52 -12.06 0.56
CA VAL A 43 -9.86 -11.80 0.03
C VAL A 43 -10.79 -12.98 0.28
N SER A 44 -10.34 -14.22 0.06
CA SER A 44 -11.14 -15.40 0.33
C SER A 44 -11.57 -15.46 1.79
N TRP A 45 -10.66 -15.24 2.72
CA TRP A 45 -11.00 -15.20 4.14
C TRP A 45 -11.99 -14.07 4.43
N GLN A 46 -11.73 -12.86 3.93
CA GLN A 46 -12.54 -11.69 4.24
C GLN A 46 -13.96 -11.80 3.71
N ILE A 47 -14.16 -12.26 2.48
CA ILE A 47 -15.52 -12.44 1.90
C ILE A 47 -16.29 -13.49 2.69
N ASN A 48 -15.67 -14.62 3.03
CA ASN A 48 -16.30 -15.70 3.79
C ASN A 48 -16.63 -15.33 5.24
N ASN A 49 -15.96 -14.29 5.78
CA ASN A 49 -16.17 -13.79 7.15
C ASN A 49 -16.69 -12.34 7.16
N PHE A 50 -17.31 -11.92 6.07
CA PHE A 50 -17.87 -10.57 5.98
C PHE A 50 -19.23 -10.48 6.64
N HIS A 51 -19.37 -9.56 7.59
CA HIS A 51 -20.61 -9.30 8.32
C HIS A 51 -20.83 -7.80 8.44
N TYR A 52 -22.09 -7.39 8.37
CA TYR A 52 -22.50 -6.01 8.63
C TYR A 52 -23.78 -5.98 9.45
N SER A 53 -24.04 -4.91 10.18
CA SER A 53 -25.27 -4.71 10.92
C SER A 53 -26.37 -4.20 9.99
N ALA A 54 -27.52 -4.89 9.99
CA ALA A 54 -28.73 -4.44 9.29
C ALA A 54 -29.59 -3.51 10.16
N SER A 55 -29.31 -3.41 11.46
CA SER A 55 -30.02 -2.59 12.44
C SER A 55 -29.09 -2.03 13.50
N GLY A 56 -29.50 -0.98 14.22
CA GLY A 56 -28.70 -0.38 15.27
C GLY A 56 -27.83 0.80 14.78
N ASN A 57 -26.67 1.00 15.38
CA ASN A 57 -25.72 2.03 14.95
C ASN A 57 -25.04 1.57 13.65
N LEU A 58 -25.49 2.11 12.53
CA LEU A 58 -24.99 1.76 11.19
C LEU A 58 -23.72 2.51 10.81
N HIS A 59 -23.29 3.50 11.62
CA HIS A 59 -22.13 4.35 11.26
C HIS A 59 -20.87 3.53 11.04
N ASP A 60 -20.54 2.63 11.99
CA ASP A 60 -19.30 1.84 11.92
C ASP A 60 -19.47 0.44 11.34
N ASN A 61 -20.65 -0.17 11.49
CA ASN A 61 -20.90 -1.57 11.14
C ASN A 61 -21.99 -1.77 10.05
N GLY A 62 -22.57 -0.69 9.52
CA GLY A 62 -23.53 -0.78 8.41
C GLY A 62 -22.83 -1.13 7.10
N ILE A 63 -23.58 -1.68 6.16
CA ILE A 63 -23.07 -2.05 4.83
C ILE A 63 -22.40 -0.87 4.10
N ALA A 64 -22.89 0.36 4.31
CA ALA A 64 -22.36 1.59 3.73
C ALA A 64 -21.41 2.34 4.69
N SER A 65 -20.94 1.72 5.78
CA SER A 65 -20.03 2.34 6.72
C SER A 65 -18.67 2.62 6.10
N TRP A 66 -17.95 3.63 6.60
CA TRP A 66 -16.60 3.94 6.16
C TRP A 66 -15.66 2.74 6.30
N ALA A 67 -15.79 1.97 7.40
CA ALA A 67 -14.94 0.83 7.68
C ALA A 67 -15.05 -0.27 6.62
N HIS A 68 -16.28 -0.56 6.16
CA HIS A 68 -16.50 -1.51 5.08
C HIS A 68 -16.19 -0.91 3.70
N SER A 69 -16.44 0.39 3.53
CA SER A 69 -16.17 1.11 2.28
C SER A 69 -14.70 1.02 1.86
N VAL A 70 -13.77 1.07 2.80
CA VAL A 70 -12.34 0.91 2.49
C VAL A 70 -12.04 -0.48 1.93
N LEU A 71 -12.71 -1.54 2.41
CA LEU A 71 -12.62 -2.88 1.79
C LEU A 71 -13.10 -2.86 0.34
N TYR A 72 -14.26 -2.25 0.08
CA TYR A 72 -14.80 -2.18 -1.28
C TYR A 72 -13.91 -1.38 -2.22
N ILE A 73 -13.34 -0.27 -1.74
CA ILE A 73 -12.38 0.55 -2.49
C ILE A 73 -11.15 -0.29 -2.83
N GLY A 74 -10.53 -0.94 -1.84
CA GLY A 74 -9.34 -1.76 -2.06
C GLY A 74 -9.59 -2.94 -3.00
N LEU A 75 -10.71 -3.65 -2.82
CA LEU A 75 -11.06 -4.78 -3.67
C LEU A 75 -11.38 -4.33 -5.10
N SER A 76 -12.07 -3.19 -5.27
CA SER A 76 -12.36 -2.66 -6.61
C SER A 76 -11.11 -2.19 -7.35
N GLU A 77 -10.12 -1.60 -6.67
CA GLU A 77 -8.84 -1.23 -7.27
C GLU A 77 -8.05 -2.46 -7.74
N TRP A 78 -8.05 -3.52 -6.94
CA TRP A 78 -7.48 -4.80 -7.35
C TRP A 78 -8.24 -5.41 -8.53
N ALA A 79 -9.57 -5.40 -8.50
CA ALA A 79 -10.39 -5.94 -9.56
C ALA A 79 -10.27 -5.17 -10.88
N ILE A 80 -10.04 -3.86 -10.84
CA ILE A 80 -9.70 -3.05 -12.03
C ILE A 80 -8.35 -3.51 -12.61
N LEU A 81 -7.34 -3.69 -11.77
CA LEU A 81 -6.01 -4.10 -12.20
C LEU A 81 -6.00 -5.50 -12.83
N ARG A 82 -6.85 -6.40 -12.33
CA ARG A 82 -6.96 -7.81 -12.74
C ARG A 82 -8.31 -8.11 -13.38
N GLU A 83 -8.79 -7.24 -14.27
CA GLU A 83 -10.14 -7.24 -14.81
C GLU A 83 -10.61 -8.62 -15.34
N GLU A 84 -9.76 -9.31 -16.11
CA GLU A 84 -10.08 -10.60 -16.74
C GLU A 84 -10.25 -11.74 -15.72
N GLU A 85 -9.65 -11.64 -14.54
CA GLU A 85 -9.64 -12.68 -13.51
C GLU A 85 -10.52 -12.33 -12.31
N SER A 86 -11.25 -11.21 -12.35
CA SER A 86 -11.96 -10.65 -11.19
C SER A 86 -13.47 -10.73 -11.29
N GLY A 87 -14.02 -11.64 -12.11
CA GLY A 87 -15.47 -11.82 -12.27
C GLY A 87 -16.21 -11.98 -10.95
N ASP A 88 -15.75 -12.89 -10.09
CA ASP A 88 -16.35 -13.17 -8.78
C ASP A 88 -16.25 -11.96 -7.83
N TYR A 89 -15.17 -11.18 -7.91
CA TYR A 89 -15.02 -9.95 -7.10
C TYR A 89 -16.01 -8.89 -7.54
N TRP A 90 -16.20 -8.72 -8.86
CA TRP A 90 -17.19 -7.78 -9.40
C TRP A 90 -18.62 -8.20 -9.08
N GLU A 91 -18.91 -9.50 -9.06
CA GLU A 91 -20.23 -10.01 -8.64
C GLU A 91 -20.49 -9.69 -7.17
N TRP A 92 -19.52 -9.98 -6.29
CA TRP A 92 -19.62 -9.66 -4.86
C TRP A 92 -19.81 -8.15 -4.63
N LEU A 93 -18.99 -7.30 -5.26
CA LEU A 93 -19.06 -5.84 -5.17
C LEU A 93 -20.41 -5.31 -5.69
N SER A 94 -20.92 -5.88 -6.78
CA SER A 94 -22.25 -5.54 -7.31
C SER A 94 -23.35 -5.89 -6.31
N GLY A 95 -23.23 -7.03 -5.63
CA GLY A 95 -24.10 -7.43 -4.53
C GLY A 95 -24.13 -6.41 -3.39
N ILE A 96 -22.97 -5.87 -2.99
CA ILE A 96 -22.87 -4.79 -1.99
C ILE A 96 -23.63 -3.53 -2.44
N GLY A 97 -23.43 -3.10 -3.70
CA GLY A 97 -24.12 -1.94 -4.25
C GLY A 97 -25.65 -2.12 -4.28
N ILE A 98 -26.13 -3.32 -4.65
CA ILE A 98 -27.56 -3.65 -4.66
C ILE A 98 -28.12 -3.68 -3.23
N GLN A 99 -27.44 -4.34 -2.29
CA GLN A 99 -27.89 -4.46 -0.90
C GLN A 99 -27.91 -3.10 -0.17
N SER A 100 -26.95 -2.21 -0.45
CA SER A 100 -26.94 -0.83 0.05
C SER A 100 -27.97 0.06 -0.67
N ASN A 101 -28.59 -0.44 -1.75
CA ASN A 101 -29.44 0.34 -2.64
C ASN A 101 -28.73 1.61 -3.17
N TRP A 102 -27.39 1.57 -3.28
CA TRP A 102 -26.53 2.68 -3.70
C TRP A 102 -26.69 3.94 -2.82
N LYS A 103 -27.09 3.73 -1.55
CA LYS A 103 -27.29 4.81 -0.57
C LYS A 103 -26.11 4.92 0.35
N MET A 104 -25.75 6.15 0.62
CA MET A 104 -24.76 6.49 1.65
C MET A 104 -25.40 6.33 3.04
N ASN A 105 -24.56 6.19 4.07
CA ASN A 105 -25.05 6.23 5.44
C ASN A 105 -25.65 7.63 5.74
N GLY A 106 -26.77 7.67 6.44
CA GLY A 106 -27.56 8.91 6.62
C GLY A 106 -27.43 9.58 7.99
N ILE A 107 -26.59 9.04 8.89
CA ILE A 107 -26.54 9.50 10.29
C ILE A 107 -25.99 10.93 10.39
N TYR A 108 -24.91 11.21 9.67
CA TYR A 108 -24.24 12.52 9.67
C TYR A 108 -24.03 13.01 8.22
N PRO A 109 -25.01 13.67 7.62
CA PRO A 109 -25.01 13.93 6.17
C PRO A 109 -23.85 14.77 5.64
N TYR A 110 -23.15 15.52 6.49
CA TYR A 110 -21.98 16.33 6.11
C TYR A 110 -20.64 15.70 6.52
N HIS A 111 -20.66 14.64 7.33
CA HIS A 111 -19.48 14.04 7.90
C HIS A 111 -18.64 13.34 6.82
N ALA A 112 -17.32 13.58 6.81
CA ALA A 112 -16.43 13.02 5.78
C ALA A 112 -16.51 11.50 5.66
N ASP A 113 -16.64 10.77 6.77
CA ASP A 113 -16.69 9.31 6.77
C ASP A 113 -17.88 8.76 5.97
N GLU A 114 -19.01 9.50 5.96
CA GLU A 114 -20.20 9.12 5.20
C GLU A 114 -19.96 9.14 3.68
N PHE A 115 -18.96 9.92 3.21
CA PHE A 115 -18.59 10.00 1.80
C PHE A 115 -17.66 8.85 1.36
N CYS A 116 -17.11 8.08 2.27
CA CYS A 116 -16.17 7.02 1.93
C CYS A 116 -16.76 5.99 0.96
N ILE A 117 -18.02 5.56 1.19
CA ILE A 117 -18.74 4.62 0.30
C ILE A 117 -18.95 5.20 -1.11
N GLY A 118 -19.07 6.51 -1.22
CA GLY A 118 -19.22 7.21 -2.51
C GLY A 118 -18.04 6.96 -3.45
N GLN A 119 -16.81 6.77 -2.93
CA GLN A 119 -15.65 6.42 -3.74
C GLN A 119 -15.87 5.07 -4.46
N PHE A 120 -16.39 4.08 -3.74
CA PHE A 120 -16.76 2.78 -4.32
C PHE A 120 -17.90 2.94 -5.34
N PHE A 121 -18.96 3.70 -5.02
CA PHE A 121 -20.06 3.95 -5.95
C PHE A 121 -19.60 4.66 -7.21
N ALA A 122 -18.69 5.62 -7.11
CA ALA A 122 -18.07 6.27 -8.26
C ALA A 122 -17.25 5.29 -9.12
N THR A 123 -16.61 4.28 -8.50
CA THR A 123 -15.92 3.20 -9.23
C THR A 123 -16.92 2.37 -10.03
N MET A 124 -17.99 1.91 -9.40
CA MET A 124 -19.04 1.12 -10.05
C MET A 124 -19.74 1.89 -11.17
N TYR A 125 -20.00 3.19 -10.95
CA TYR A 125 -20.51 4.08 -12.01
C TYR A 125 -19.51 4.20 -13.16
N GLY A 126 -18.23 4.36 -12.86
CA GLY A 126 -17.16 4.42 -13.88
C GLY A 126 -17.19 3.19 -14.79
N LYS A 127 -17.45 2.01 -14.23
CA LYS A 127 -17.53 0.72 -14.93
C LYS A 127 -18.84 0.51 -15.68
N HIS A 128 -19.98 0.76 -15.05
CA HIS A 128 -21.30 0.34 -15.54
C HIS A 128 -22.14 1.46 -16.15
N LYS A 129 -21.77 2.73 -15.90
CA LYS A 129 -22.47 3.95 -16.41
C LYS A 129 -23.96 4.03 -16.07
N GLN A 130 -24.37 3.50 -14.90
CA GLN A 130 -25.77 3.56 -14.46
C GLN A 130 -25.92 4.68 -13.42
N ASP A 131 -26.67 5.73 -13.74
CA ASP A 131 -26.81 6.93 -12.90
C ASP A 131 -27.34 6.64 -11.50
N LYS A 132 -28.17 5.60 -11.32
CA LYS A 132 -28.66 5.18 -10.00
C LYS A 132 -27.55 4.87 -8.99
N MET A 133 -26.34 4.48 -9.47
CA MET A 133 -25.21 4.12 -8.62
C MET A 133 -24.59 5.32 -7.89
N ILE A 134 -24.80 6.53 -8.41
CA ILE A 134 -24.23 7.76 -7.85
C ILE A 134 -25.26 8.86 -7.59
N ALA A 135 -26.54 8.62 -7.83
CA ALA A 135 -27.59 9.65 -7.75
C ALA A 135 -27.63 10.30 -6.35
N GLU A 136 -27.71 9.48 -5.30
CA GLU A 136 -27.73 9.98 -3.91
C GLU A 136 -26.37 10.58 -3.50
N THR A 137 -25.27 10.03 -3.99
CA THR A 137 -23.94 10.59 -3.78
C THR A 137 -23.83 12.00 -4.34
N LEU A 138 -24.29 12.22 -5.57
CA LEU A 138 -24.31 13.55 -6.20
C LEU A 138 -25.21 14.51 -5.44
N GLU A 139 -26.44 14.11 -5.10
CA GLU A 139 -27.37 14.92 -4.32
C GLU A 139 -26.74 15.40 -3.02
N ARG A 140 -26.06 14.50 -2.30
CA ARG A 140 -25.39 14.85 -1.05
C ARG A 140 -24.19 15.77 -1.26
N MET A 141 -23.39 15.53 -2.29
CA MET A 141 -22.26 16.40 -2.63
C MET A 141 -22.72 17.82 -2.96
N GLU A 142 -23.75 17.97 -3.80
CA GLU A 142 -24.34 19.27 -4.16
C GLU A 142 -24.90 19.99 -2.91
N ARG A 143 -25.58 19.25 -2.04
CA ARG A 143 -26.06 19.78 -0.77
C ARG A 143 -24.92 20.30 0.10
N VAL A 144 -23.83 19.55 0.26
CA VAL A 144 -22.67 19.96 1.07
C VAL A 144 -21.98 21.18 0.49
N ILE A 145 -21.95 21.34 -0.83
CA ILE A 145 -21.37 22.50 -1.50
C ILE A 145 -22.25 23.75 -1.30
N SER A 146 -23.57 23.59 -1.35
CA SER A 146 -24.52 24.71 -1.37
C SER A 146 -24.98 25.16 0.02
N ASP A 147 -25.03 24.25 0.99
CA ASP A 147 -25.57 24.54 2.31
C ASP A 147 -24.65 25.45 3.15
N ASN A 148 -25.27 26.28 3.98
CA ASN A 148 -24.58 27.07 5.00
C ASN A 148 -24.20 26.16 6.18
N ARG A 149 -22.98 25.61 6.14
CA ARG A 149 -22.45 24.67 7.13
C ARG A 149 -21.60 25.37 8.17
N ASN A 150 -21.51 24.76 9.36
CA ASN A 150 -20.48 25.12 10.30
C ASN A 150 -19.09 24.73 9.75
N THR A 151 -18.23 25.72 9.53
CA THR A 151 -16.87 25.52 8.97
C THR A 151 -15.76 25.62 10.02
N SER A 152 -16.12 25.66 11.32
CA SER A 152 -15.14 25.62 12.41
C SER A 152 -14.29 24.35 12.34
N MET A 153 -12.99 24.48 12.59
CA MET A 153 -12.06 23.36 12.61
C MET A 153 -11.98 22.65 13.99
N ASN A 154 -12.83 23.02 14.94
CA ASN A 154 -12.89 22.33 16.23
C ASN A 154 -13.30 20.85 16.03
N TYR A 155 -12.59 19.92 16.68
CA TYR A 155 -12.78 18.47 16.54
C TYR A 155 -14.20 17.95 16.77
N ARG A 156 -15.05 18.72 17.49
CA ARG A 156 -16.45 18.35 17.74
C ARG A 156 -17.36 18.65 16.56
N ASN A 157 -16.92 19.49 15.64
CA ASN A 157 -17.68 19.83 14.45
C ASN A 157 -17.70 18.65 13.48
N LYS A 158 -18.90 18.19 13.07
CA LYS A 158 -19.12 17.09 12.14
C LYS A 158 -19.44 17.56 10.71
N GLU A 159 -19.45 18.86 10.47
CA GLU A 159 -19.78 19.46 9.16
C GLU A 159 -18.55 19.92 8.38
N ALA A 160 -17.37 19.89 8.98
CA ALA A 160 -16.10 20.19 8.35
C ALA A 160 -15.12 19.03 8.52
N TRP A 161 -14.04 19.03 7.76
CA TRP A 161 -13.03 17.96 7.81
C TRP A 161 -12.01 18.26 8.91
N THR A 162 -12.43 18.08 10.16
CA THR A 162 -11.71 18.50 11.36
C THR A 162 -10.71 17.48 11.92
N TRP A 163 -10.48 16.40 11.20
CA TRP A 163 -9.53 15.33 11.56
C TRP A 163 -8.80 14.81 10.32
N CYS A 164 -7.57 14.32 10.52
CA CYS A 164 -6.71 13.95 9.40
C CYS A 164 -7.24 12.75 8.58
N ASP A 165 -7.99 11.83 9.20
CA ASP A 165 -8.60 10.68 8.50
C ASP A 165 -9.59 11.14 7.43
N ALA A 166 -10.24 12.28 7.65
CA ALA A 166 -11.18 12.88 6.69
C ALA A 166 -10.55 13.05 5.30
N LEU A 167 -9.23 13.25 5.24
CA LEU A 167 -8.48 13.44 3.98
C LEU A 167 -8.48 12.19 3.07
N PHE A 168 -8.73 11.02 3.63
CA PHE A 168 -8.98 9.80 2.85
C PHE A 168 -10.47 9.62 2.53
N MET A 169 -11.34 10.00 3.45
CA MET A 169 -12.76 9.63 3.40
C MET A 169 -13.54 10.39 2.33
N ALA A 170 -13.40 11.72 2.27
CA ALA A 170 -14.19 12.57 1.35
C ALA A 170 -13.41 13.12 0.14
N PRO A 171 -12.22 13.72 0.29
CA PRO A 171 -11.53 14.41 -0.81
C PRO A 171 -11.34 13.60 -2.09
N PRO A 172 -10.94 12.30 -2.05
CA PRO A 172 -10.76 11.52 -3.26
C PRO A 172 -12.05 11.35 -4.08
N LEU A 173 -13.20 11.26 -3.40
CA LEU A 173 -14.49 11.22 -4.09
C LEU A 173 -14.74 12.50 -4.90
N TYR A 174 -14.57 13.66 -4.26
CA TYR A 174 -14.78 14.96 -4.92
C TYR A 174 -13.83 15.16 -6.10
N ALA A 175 -12.54 14.84 -5.94
CA ALA A 175 -11.57 14.90 -7.02
C ALA A 175 -11.98 13.99 -8.20
N ARG A 176 -12.39 12.76 -7.93
CA ARG A 176 -12.84 11.80 -8.94
C ARG A 176 -14.13 12.23 -9.63
N MET A 177 -15.11 12.74 -8.87
CA MET A 177 -16.39 13.19 -9.43
C MET A 177 -16.22 14.43 -10.30
N SER A 178 -15.27 15.31 -9.99
CA SER A 178 -14.92 16.44 -10.85
C SER A 178 -14.55 15.97 -12.28
N VAL A 179 -13.76 14.91 -12.39
CA VAL A 179 -13.37 14.32 -13.68
C VAL A 179 -14.54 13.55 -14.31
N LEU A 180 -15.22 12.69 -13.56
CA LEU A 180 -16.30 11.84 -14.08
C LEU A 180 -17.49 12.64 -14.60
N LYS A 181 -17.77 13.79 -14.00
CA LYS A 181 -18.91 14.67 -14.36
C LYS A 181 -18.46 15.88 -15.19
N ASN A 182 -17.15 16.06 -15.40
CA ASN A 182 -16.57 17.25 -16.06
C ASN A 182 -17.04 18.56 -15.40
N ASP A 183 -16.99 18.62 -14.06
CA ASP A 183 -17.48 19.74 -13.25
C ASP A 183 -16.42 20.14 -12.20
N THR A 184 -15.77 21.29 -12.42
CA THR A 184 -14.67 21.77 -11.57
C THR A 184 -15.11 22.17 -10.18
N ARG A 185 -16.40 22.48 -9.95
CA ARG A 185 -16.93 22.88 -8.64
C ARG A 185 -16.65 21.84 -7.55
N TYR A 186 -16.67 20.56 -7.91
CA TYR A 186 -16.34 19.49 -6.95
C TYR A 186 -14.87 19.56 -6.51
N PHE A 187 -13.98 19.76 -7.45
CA PHE A 187 -12.55 19.90 -7.14
C PHE A 187 -12.28 21.18 -6.35
N GLU A 188 -12.82 22.32 -6.77
CA GLU A 188 -12.65 23.61 -6.09
C GLU A 188 -13.12 23.57 -4.63
N PHE A 189 -14.28 22.94 -4.39
CA PHE A 189 -14.76 22.70 -3.04
C PHE A 189 -13.78 21.83 -2.23
N MET A 190 -13.35 20.71 -2.79
CA MET A 190 -12.43 19.79 -2.17
C MET A 190 -11.09 20.46 -1.84
N ASP A 191 -10.51 21.17 -2.79
CA ASP A 191 -9.22 21.86 -2.60
C ASP A 191 -9.29 22.90 -1.47
N LYS A 192 -10.38 23.66 -1.42
CA LYS A 192 -10.62 24.62 -0.35
C LYS A 192 -10.69 23.95 1.04
N GLU A 193 -11.48 22.89 1.16
CA GLU A 193 -11.65 22.20 2.46
C GLU A 193 -10.39 21.39 2.84
N PHE A 194 -9.71 20.78 1.87
CA PHE A 194 -8.43 20.11 2.10
C PHE A 194 -7.38 21.06 2.65
N ARG A 195 -7.23 22.25 2.04
CA ARG A 195 -6.27 23.26 2.50
C ARG A 195 -6.55 23.72 3.93
N LYS A 196 -7.80 23.91 4.31
CA LYS A 196 -8.17 24.23 5.69
C LYS A 196 -7.68 23.15 6.67
N THR A 197 -7.93 21.87 6.35
CA THR A 197 -7.50 20.74 7.19
C THR A 197 -5.98 20.66 7.25
N TYR A 198 -5.29 20.79 6.12
CA TYR A 198 -3.84 20.81 6.05
C TYR A 198 -3.24 21.95 6.89
N ASP A 199 -3.69 23.17 6.68
CA ASP A 199 -3.15 24.34 7.38
C ASP A 199 -3.38 24.27 8.89
N TYR A 200 -4.47 23.62 9.32
CA TYR A 200 -4.84 23.52 10.73
C TYR A 200 -4.16 22.36 11.45
N LEU A 201 -4.04 21.19 10.81
CA LEU A 201 -3.60 19.96 11.47
C LEU A 201 -2.16 19.52 11.13
N PHE A 202 -1.56 20.07 10.07
CA PHE A 202 -0.21 19.66 9.67
C PHE A 202 0.86 20.36 10.49
N ASP A 203 1.61 19.60 11.29
CA ASP A 203 2.76 20.10 12.03
C ASP A 203 3.93 20.34 11.07
N LYS A 204 4.31 21.60 10.88
CA LYS A 204 5.37 22.01 9.94
C LYS A 204 6.77 21.56 10.37
N THR A 205 6.98 21.23 11.66
CA THR A 205 8.26 20.77 12.19
C THR A 205 8.43 19.27 11.98
N GLU A 206 7.46 18.47 12.43
CA GLU A 206 7.49 17.02 12.33
C GLU A 206 7.08 16.54 10.94
N LYS A 207 6.39 17.40 10.16
CA LYS A 207 5.78 17.09 8.86
C LYS A 207 4.85 15.89 8.92
N LEU A 208 4.03 15.88 9.97
CA LEU A 208 3.02 14.88 10.28
C LEU A 208 1.70 15.58 10.61
N PHE A 209 0.59 14.87 10.48
CA PHE A 209 -0.71 15.37 10.86
C PHE A 209 -1.06 14.98 12.30
N TYR A 210 -1.46 15.96 13.12
CA TYR A 210 -2.28 15.67 14.30
C TYR A 210 -3.58 15.00 13.87
N ARG A 211 -4.13 14.12 14.71
CA ARG A 211 -5.43 13.53 14.43
C ARG A 211 -6.52 14.59 14.33
N ASP A 212 -6.58 15.50 15.32
CA ASP A 212 -7.43 16.68 15.40
C ASP A 212 -6.86 17.67 16.43
N ASP A 213 -7.51 18.81 16.63
CA ASP A 213 -7.02 19.87 17.53
C ASP A 213 -6.99 19.47 19.00
N SER A 214 -7.70 18.43 19.42
CA SER A 214 -7.63 17.92 20.79
C SER A 214 -6.26 17.27 21.11
N TYR A 215 -5.41 17.05 20.11
CA TYR A 215 -4.06 16.47 20.24
C TYR A 215 -2.94 17.51 20.26
N PHE A 216 -3.19 18.78 19.99
CA PHE A 216 -2.15 19.81 19.89
C PHE A 216 -1.26 19.95 21.13
N ASN A 217 -1.83 19.71 22.32
CA ASN A 217 -1.12 19.81 23.59
C ASN A 217 -0.96 18.46 24.31
N LYS A 218 -1.23 17.34 23.60
CA LYS A 218 -1.00 16.00 24.16
C LYS A 218 0.41 15.51 23.84
N THR A 219 0.96 14.76 24.77
CA THR A 219 2.25 14.10 24.62
C THR A 219 2.13 12.61 24.95
N GLU A 220 3.00 11.83 24.35
CA GLU A 220 3.23 10.41 24.65
C GLU A 220 4.03 10.26 25.96
N THR A 221 4.22 9.01 26.39
CA THR A 221 4.99 8.69 27.61
C THR A 221 6.45 9.17 27.53
N ASN A 222 7.02 9.21 26.35
CA ASN A 222 8.37 9.74 26.08
C ASN A 222 8.43 11.27 25.91
N SER A 223 7.35 11.98 26.27
CA SER A 223 7.16 13.44 26.17
C SER A 223 7.17 14.01 24.74
N LYS A 224 7.13 13.18 23.70
CA LYS A 224 6.96 13.63 22.33
C LYS A 224 5.48 13.86 21.99
N LYS A 225 5.24 14.61 20.93
CA LYS A 225 3.90 14.88 20.39
C LYS A 225 3.20 13.56 19.98
N VAL A 226 1.88 13.52 20.10
CA VAL A 226 1.08 12.37 19.67
C VAL A 226 0.78 12.46 18.18
N PHE A 227 1.39 11.59 17.39
CA PHE A 227 1.05 11.41 15.97
C PHE A 227 0.63 9.96 15.72
N TRP A 228 -0.66 9.78 15.55
CA TRP A 228 -1.24 8.47 15.30
C TRP A 228 -0.87 7.93 13.93
N GLY A 229 -0.30 6.71 13.91
CA GLY A 229 0.20 6.08 12.70
C GLY A 229 -0.87 5.92 11.62
N ARG A 230 -2.03 5.33 11.97
CA ARG A 230 -3.14 5.15 11.02
C ARG A 230 -3.70 6.48 10.54
N GLY A 231 -3.79 7.50 11.38
CA GLY A 231 -4.24 8.83 10.97
C GLY A 231 -3.36 9.42 9.87
N ASN A 232 -2.03 9.33 10.03
CA ASN A 232 -1.07 9.75 9.00
C ASN A 232 -1.10 8.84 7.76
N GLY A 233 -1.34 7.54 7.96
CA GLY A 233 -1.59 6.59 6.87
C GLY A 233 -2.80 7.00 6.01
N TRP A 234 -3.92 7.37 6.66
CA TRP A 234 -5.09 7.90 5.96
C TRP A 234 -4.77 9.17 5.16
N ALA A 235 -4.07 10.12 5.78
CA ALA A 235 -3.73 11.38 5.13
C ALA A 235 -2.90 11.16 3.85
N ILE A 236 -1.81 10.38 3.92
CA ILE A 236 -0.95 10.14 2.75
C ILE A 236 -1.65 9.31 1.67
N ALA A 237 -2.44 8.30 2.05
CA ALA A 237 -3.22 7.51 1.11
C ALA A 237 -4.33 8.33 0.43
N GLY A 238 -4.97 9.24 1.16
CA GLY A 238 -5.93 10.19 0.62
C GLY A 238 -5.31 11.12 -0.42
N ILE A 239 -4.11 11.65 -0.15
CA ILE A 239 -3.36 12.49 -1.11
C ILE A 239 -3.01 11.68 -2.37
N ALA A 240 -2.58 10.42 -2.22
CA ALA A 240 -2.31 9.54 -3.36
C ALA A 240 -3.58 9.34 -4.22
N ASN A 241 -4.74 9.12 -3.60
CA ASN A 241 -6.02 8.98 -4.31
C ASN A 241 -6.48 10.27 -5.02
N ILE A 242 -6.21 11.46 -4.44
CA ILE A 242 -6.44 12.73 -5.11
C ILE A 242 -5.55 12.83 -6.35
N LEU A 243 -4.25 12.56 -6.20
CA LEU A 243 -3.28 12.61 -7.31
C LEU A 243 -3.60 11.61 -8.44
N LYS A 244 -4.19 10.45 -8.13
CA LYS A 244 -4.69 9.50 -9.14
C LYS A 244 -5.81 10.10 -10.00
N SER A 245 -6.62 10.97 -9.43
CA SER A 245 -7.76 11.59 -10.12
C SER A 245 -7.39 12.88 -10.86
N LEU A 246 -6.32 13.58 -10.46
CA LEU A 246 -5.90 14.80 -11.07
C LEU A 246 -5.22 14.57 -12.43
N PRO A 247 -5.60 15.32 -13.49
CA PRO A 247 -4.85 15.33 -14.73
C PRO A 247 -3.36 15.68 -14.51
N ALA A 248 -2.49 15.13 -15.35
CA ALA A 248 -1.05 15.32 -15.21
C ALA A 248 -0.64 16.80 -15.38
N ASP A 249 -1.37 17.57 -16.17
CA ASP A 249 -1.19 18.98 -16.45
C ASP A 249 -1.98 19.93 -15.55
N SER A 250 -2.66 19.41 -14.51
CA SER A 250 -3.40 20.23 -13.57
C SER A 250 -2.47 21.17 -12.79
N GLU A 251 -2.79 22.46 -12.78
CA GLU A 251 -2.07 23.49 -12.01
C GLU A 251 -2.04 23.22 -10.48
N HIS A 252 -3.01 22.47 -9.97
CA HIS A 252 -3.10 22.10 -8.56
C HIS A 252 -2.20 20.91 -8.18
N ARG A 253 -1.72 20.15 -9.17
CA ARG A 253 -1.01 18.90 -8.93
C ARG A 253 0.25 19.09 -8.09
N GLY A 254 1.05 20.11 -8.41
CA GLY A 254 2.30 20.41 -7.69
C GLY A 254 2.11 20.67 -6.18
N TYR A 255 0.97 21.23 -5.79
CA TYR A 255 0.63 21.45 -4.38
C TYR A 255 0.50 20.11 -3.63
N TYR A 256 -0.30 19.17 -4.15
CA TYR A 256 -0.50 17.86 -3.54
C TYR A 256 0.77 17.01 -3.58
N GLU A 257 1.54 17.06 -4.65
CA GLU A 257 2.83 16.37 -4.76
C GLU A 257 3.84 16.86 -3.72
N SER A 258 3.88 18.15 -3.44
CA SER A 258 4.78 18.72 -2.42
C SER A 258 4.45 18.23 -1.01
N ILE A 259 3.16 18.17 -0.67
CA ILE A 259 2.69 17.64 0.62
C ILE A 259 2.96 16.14 0.71
N PHE A 260 2.65 15.40 -0.36
CA PHE A 260 2.91 13.96 -0.46
C PHE A 260 4.38 13.65 -0.18
N ARG A 261 5.32 14.31 -0.88
CA ARG A 261 6.77 14.11 -0.69
C ARG A 261 7.21 14.45 0.72
N SER A 262 6.73 15.56 1.27
CA SER A 262 7.08 16.01 2.62
C SER A 262 6.65 14.98 3.68
N LEU A 263 5.41 14.50 3.59
CA LEU A 263 4.86 13.50 4.51
C LEU A 263 5.54 12.13 4.32
N ALA A 264 5.74 11.69 3.07
CA ALA A 264 6.42 10.43 2.75
C ALA A 264 7.83 10.37 3.35
N GLN A 265 8.63 11.44 3.19
CA GLN A 265 9.99 11.53 3.74
C GLN A 265 10.01 11.45 5.28
N SER A 266 9.01 12.01 5.96
CA SER A 266 8.89 11.88 7.42
C SER A 266 8.51 10.46 7.82
N LEU A 267 7.53 9.87 7.14
CA LEU A 267 7.09 8.51 7.41
C LEU A 267 8.19 7.47 7.17
N ILE A 268 8.97 7.60 6.09
CA ILE A 268 10.10 6.69 5.82
C ILE A 268 11.12 6.68 6.98
N LYS A 269 11.40 7.84 7.57
CA LYS A 269 12.34 7.94 8.71
C LYS A 269 11.81 7.31 9.99
N LEU A 270 10.51 7.12 10.10
CA LEU A 270 9.82 6.57 11.28
C LEU A 270 9.47 5.08 11.13
N GLN A 271 9.86 4.46 10.02
CA GLN A 271 9.76 3.03 9.83
C GLN A 271 10.74 2.30 10.76
N ASP A 272 10.31 1.25 11.41
CA ASP A 272 11.20 0.43 12.22
C ASP A 272 12.16 -0.43 11.36
N ILE A 273 13.13 -1.05 12.01
CA ILE A 273 14.16 -1.86 11.32
C ILE A 273 13.54 -3.06 10.56
N LYS A 274 12.38 -3.57 10.99
CA LYS A 274 11.67 -4.68 10.35
C LYS A 274 10.79 -4.24 9.19
N GLY A 275 10.47 -2.96 9.10
CA GLY A 275 9.63 -2.40 8.05
C GLY A 275 8.21 -2.01 8.49
N ALA A 276 7.89 -2.09 9.78
CA ALA A 276 6.58 -1.69 10.30
C ALA A 276 6.50 -0.21 10.63
N TRP A 277 5.27 0.31 10.65
CA TRP A 277 4.91 1.50 11.40
C TRP A 277 4.00 1.10 12.56
N HIS A 278 4.16 1.81 13.67
CA HIS A 278 3.49 1.54 14.93
C HIS A 278 2.28 2.46 15.14
N ALA A 279 1.43 2.12 16.12
CA ALA A 279 0.24 2.92 16.40
C ALA A 279 0.59 4.37 16.76
N SER A 280 1.68 4.63 17.51
CA SER A 280 2.27 5.97 17.67
C SER A 280 3.57 6.08 16.86
N LEU A 281 3.66 7.11 16.01
CA LEU A 281 4.82 7.31 15.15
C LEU A 281 6.05 7.81 15.90
N LEU A 282 5.88 8.56 16.99
CA LEU A 282 7.00 9.11 17.76
C LEU A 282 7.27 8.37 19.08
N ASP A 283 6.44 7.38 19.42
CA ASP A 283 6.63 6.55 20.63
C ASP A 283 6.37 5.06 20.33
N PRO A 284 7.14 4.45 19.40
CA PRO A 284 6.97 3.04 19.05
C PRO A 284 7.23 2.11 20.24
N ASP A 285 8.05 2.51 21.21
CA ASP A 285 8.37 1.68 22.38
C ASP A 285 7.15 1.43 23.27
N SER A 286 6.24 2.41 23.37
CA SER A 286 4.96 2.24 24.10
C SER A 286 3.95 1.40 23.30
N TYR A 287 4.15 1.24 22.00
CA TYR A 287 3.28 0.49 21.08
C TYR A 287 4.10 -0.43 20.18
N PRO A 288 4.80 -1.44 20.76
CA PRO A 288 5.85 -2.19 20.06
C PRO A 288 5.34 -3.16 18.97
N ALA A 289 4.04 -3.44 18.93
CA ALA A 289 3.48 -4.29 17.89
C ALA A 289 3.38 -3.54 16.54
N PRO A 290 3.58 -4.24 15.39
CA PRO A 290 3.32 -3.65 14.09
C PRO A 290 1.84 -3.32 13.95
N GLU A 291 1.48 -2.13 13.47
CA GLU A 291 0.08 -1.80 13.21
C GLU A 291 -0.19 -1.94 11.71
N THR A 292 -0.94 -2.99 11.36
CA THR A 292 -1.10 -3.42 9.96
C THR A 292 -1.83 -2.40 9.10
N SER A 293 -2.88 -1.73 9.62
CA SER A 293 -3.62 -0.76 8.80
C SER A 293 -2.77 0.49 8.49
N CYS A 294 -2.01 0.97 9.46
CA CYS A 294 -1.03 2.03 9.27
C CYS A 294 0.03 1.63 8.24
N THR A 295 0.67 0.47 8.46
CA THR A 295 1.71 -0.05 7.57
C THR A 295 1.18 -0.21 6.14
N ALA A 296 -0.04 -0.75 5.96
CA ALA A 296 -0.63 -0.94 4.64
C ALA A 296 -0.92 0.37 3.91
N LEU A 297 -1.51 1.36 4.59
CA LEU A 297 -1.81 2.67 3.99
C LEU A 297 -0.55 3.41 3.56
N ILE A 298 0.50 3.37 4.39
CA ILE A 298 1.78 3.99 4.07
C ILE A 298 2.45 3.23 2.93
N THR A 299 2.47 1.88 2.96
CA THR A 299 3.01 1.06 1.86
C THR A 299 2.30 1.36 0.55
N TYR A 300 0.96 1.46 0.56
CA TYR A 300 0.18 1.87 -0.61
C TYR A 300 0.69 3.20 -1.19
N ALA A 301 0.78 4.22 -0.34
CA ALA A 301 1.17 5.55 -0.78
C ALA A 301 2.61 5.59 -1.30
N LEU A 302 3.56 4.96 -0.60
CA LEU A 302 4.96 4.92 -1.03
C LEU A 302 5.13 4.15 -2.35
N SER A 303 4.44 3.01 -2.51
CA SER A 303 4.44 2.24 -3.76
C SER A 303 3.82 3.04 -4.91
N TYR A 304 2.70 3.74 -4.66
CA TYR A 304 2.11 4.68 -5.61
C TYR A 304 3.13 5.77 -6.01
N GLY A 305 3.84 6.32 -5.02
CA GLY A 305 4.88 7.32 -5.26
C GLY A 305 6.01 6.82 -6.16
N LEU A 306 6.46 5.58 -5.98
CA LEU A 306 7.45 4.93 -6.84
C LEU A 306 6.90 4.70 -8.25
N ASN A 307 5.70 4.13 -8.38
CA ASN A 307 5.08 3.82 -9.66
C ASN A 307 4.82 5.07 -10.52
N ASN A 308 4.67 6.24 -9.89
CA ASN A 308 4.36 7.50 -10.57
C ASN A 308 5.51 8.53 -10.55
N GLY A 309 6.72 8.13 -10.15
CA GLY A 309 7.89 9.02 -10.14
C GLY A 309 7.84 10.16 -9.12
N LEU A 310 6.96 10.07 -8.11
CA LEU A 310 6.91 11.03 -7.00
C LEU A 310 8.01 10.77 -5.99
N LEU A 311 8.45 9.53 -5.86
CA LEU A 311 9.57 9.09 -5.03
C LEU A 311 10.57 8.36 -5.92
N THR A 312 11.85 8.47 -5.57
CA THR A 312 12.90 7.73 -6.24
C THR A 312 13.04 6.32 -5.66
N GLN A 313 13.59 5.40 -6.45
CA GLN A 313 13.91 4.05 -5.97
C GLN A 313 14.83 4.09 -4.74
N GLN A 314 15.82 5.00 -4.74
CA GLN A 314 16.75 5.14 -3.63
C GLN A 314 16.06 5.57 -2.32
N GLU A 315 15.00 6.38 -2.40
CA GLU A 315 14.30 6.87 -1.21
C GLU A 315 13.36 5.82 -0.61
N ALA A 316 12.59 5.12 -1.44
CA ALA A 316 11.41 4.42 -0.97
C ALA A 316 11.36 2.91 -1.29
N TYR A 317 12.21 2.38 -2.19
CA TYR A 317 12.08 0.99 -2.63
C TYR A 317 12.32 -0.01 -1.49
N GLU A 318 13.45 0.12 -0.78
CA GLU A 318 13.75 -0.75 0.36
C GLU A 318 12.72 -0.62 1.50
N PRO A 319 12.32 0.59 1.93
CA PRO A 319 11.20 0.76 2.86
C PRO A 319 9.91 0.05 2.43
N VAL A 320 9.54 0.14 1.16
CA VAL A 320 8.34 -0.53 0.62
C VAL A 320 8.47 -2.05 0.69
N LEU A 321 9.61 -2.62 0.30
CA LEU A 321 9.82 -4.07 0.37
C LEU A 321 9.76 -4.59 1.80
N LYS A 322 10.41 -3.91 2.74
CA LYS A 322 10.35 -4.28 4.17
C LYS A 322 8.91 -4.25 4.69
N ALA A 323 8.19 -3.18 4.38
CA ALA A 323 6.79 -3.05 4.79
C ALA A 323 5.90 -4.14 4.19
N TRP A 324 6.10 -4.48 2.92
CA TRP A 324 5.36 -5.56 2.28
C TRP A 324 5.60 -6.91 2.98
N ASN A 325 6.83 -7.21 3.38
CA ASN A 325 7.14 -8.42 4.15
C ASN A 325 6.39 -8.44 5.49
N VAL A 326 6.36 -7.33 6.22
CA VAL A 326 5.56 -7.21 7.46
C VAL A 326 4.08 -7.46 7.20
N LEU A 327 3.53 -6.93 6.11
CA LEU A 327 2.13 -7.16 5.73
C LEU A 327 1.86 -8.63 5.42
N CYS A 328 2.78 -9.33 4.75
CA CYS A 328 2.68 -10.76 4.49
C CYS A 328 2.74 -11.59 5.78
N GLU A 329 3.62 -11.23 6.73
CA GLU A 329 3.73 -11.88 8.04
C GLU A 329 2.50 -11.67 8.92
N ALA A 330 1.74 -10.60 8.68
CA ALA A 330 0.48 -10.34 9.37
C ALA A 330 -0.67 -11.25 8.92
N ILE A 331 -0.52 -11.99 7.81
CA ILE A 331 -1.53 -12.89 7.29
C ILE A 331 -1.43 -14.23 8.02
N HIS A 332 -2.49 -14.62 8.72
CA HIS A 332 -2.60 -15.94 9.37
C HIS A 332 -2.64 -17.07 8.33
N GLU A 333 -2.41 -18.29 8.76
CA GLU A 333 -2.45 -19.49 7.91
C GLU A 333 -3.78 -19.62 7.14
N ASN A 334 -4.89 -19.26 7.78
CA ASN A 334 -6.23 -19.31 7.21
C ASN A 334 -6.58 -18.10 6.30
N GLY A 335 -5.65 -17.15 6.12
CA GLY A 335 -5.84 -15.94 5.30
C GLY A 335 -6.36 -14.71 6.05
N LYS A 336 -6.68 -14.80 7.35
CA LYS A 336 -7.07 -13.64 8.16
C LYS A 336 -5.93 -12.63 8.25
N LEU A 337 -6.18 -11.38 7.96
CA LEU A 337 -5.20 -10.31 8.17
C LEU A 337 -5.24 -9.85 9.64
N GLY A 338 -4.14 -9.99 10.35
CA GLY A 338 -4.02 -9.67 11.77
C GLY A 338 -3.38 -8.32 12.07
N TRP A 339 -3.16 -8.03 13.36
CA TRP A 339 -2.49 -6.83 13.86
C TRP A 339 -3.15 -5.50 13.46
N VAL A 340 -4.44 -5.49 13.15
CA VAL A 340 -5.19 -4.29 12.79
C VAL A 340 -5.78 -3.66 14.06
N GLN A 341 -5.37 -2.45 14.40
CA GLN A 341 -5.97 -1.71 15.50
C GLN A 341 -7.47 -1.51 15.23
N PRO A 342 -8.36 -1.85 16.16
CA PRO A 342 -9.81 -1.59 16.02
C PRO A 342 -10.13 -0.13 15.75
N ILE A 343 -11.38 0.17 15.38
CA ILE A 343 -11.86 1.55 15.21
C ILE A 343 -11.48 2.39 16.43
N GLY A 344 -10.89 3.55 16.19
CA GLY A 344 -10.37 4.44 17.22
C GLY A 344 -9.87 5.75 16.64
N GLN A 345 -9.34 6.60 17.49
CA GLN A 345 -8.87 7.93 17.13
C GLN A 345 -7.49 8.28 17.71
N ASP A 346 -6.85 7.32 18.37
CA ASP A 346 -5.59 7.48 19.10
C ASP A 346 -4.75 6.20 19.02
N PRO A 347 -3.45 6.25 19.31
CA PRO A 347 -2.61 5.08 19.40
C PRO A 347 -3.11 4.07 20.44
N LYS A 348 -3.19 2.79 20.08
CA LYS A 348 -3.50 1.68 20.99
C LYS A 348 -2.71 0.45 20.61
N ASN A 349 -2.38 -0.35 21.63
CA ASN A 349 -1.73 -1.63 21.41
C ASN A 349 -2.63 -2.59 20.62
N VAL A 350 -2.01 -3.37 19.75
CA VAL A 350 -2.67 -4.37 18.91
C VAL A 350 -2.17 -5.77 19.23
N THR A 351 -2.98 -6.76 18.90
CA THR A 351 -2.62 -8.18 19.00
C THR A 351 -2.75 -8.85 17.63
N LYS A 352 -2.10 -9.99 17.48
CA LYS A 352 -2.10 -10.75 16.23
C LYS A 352 -3.52 -11.06 15.72
N ASP A 353 -4.47 -11.29 16.63
CA ASP A 353 -5.84 -11.68 16.27
C ASP A 353 -6.77 -10.51 15.91
N MET A 354 -6.37 -9.27 16.19
CA MET A 354 -7.17 -8.09 15.85
C MET A 354 -7.22 -7.89 14.34
N THR A 355 -8.42 -7.78 13.81
CA THR A 355 -8.68 -7.56 12.37
C THR A 355 -9.83 -6.58 12.17
N ALA A 356 -9.85 -5.90 11.03
CA ALA A 356 -10.96 -5.05 10.62
C ALA A 356 -10.97 -4.94 9.08
N THR A 357 -12.16 -4.74 8.51
CA THR A 357 -12.39 -4.65 7.06
C THR A 357 -11.58 -3.53 6.41
N PHE A 358 -11.46 -2.37 7.07
CA PHE A 358 -10.63 -1.26 6.57
C PHE A 358 -9.13 -1.62 6.49
N GLY A 359 -8.63 -2.45 7.40
CA GLY A 359 -7.25 -2.95 7.34
C GLY A 359 -7.03 -3.83 6.12
N VAL A 360 -8.01 -4.68 5.80
CA VAL A 360 -7.98 -5.51 4.57
C VAL A 360 -8.06 -4.63 3.33
N GLY A 361 -8.92 -3.62 3.30
CA GLY A 361 -8.99 -2.67 2.18
C GLY A 361 -7.68 -1.92 1.97
N ALA A 362 -7.02 -1.46 3.06
CA ALA A 362 -5.70 -0.85 2.99
C ALA A 362 -4.63 -1.81 2.45
N PHE A 363 -4.64 -3.07 2.90
CA PHE A 363 -3.77 -4.13 2.37
C PHE A 363 -3.98 -4.33 0.86
N LEU A 364 -5.22 -4.35 0.38
CA LEU A 364 -5.54 -4.52 -1.04
C LEU A 364 -5.07 -3.33 -1.88
N LEU A 365 -5.17 -2.10 -1.36
CA LEU A 365 -4.58 -0.92 -2.00
C LEU A 365 -3.06 -1.06 -2.12
N ALA A 366 -2.38 -1.46 -1.02
CA ALA A 366 -0.94 -1.71 -1.02
C ALA A 366 -0.57 -2.82 -2.02
N ALA A 367 -1.29 -3.94 -2.01
CA ALA A 367 -1.07 -5.06 -2.92
C ALA A 367 -1.24 -4.65 -4.40
N THR A 368 -2.22 -3.79 -4.70
CA THR A 368 -2.44 -3.26 -6.05
C THR A 368 -1.23 -2.50 -6.57
N GLU A 369 -0.66 -1.62 -5.75
CA GLU A 369 0.54 -0.86 -6.14
C GLU A 369 1.81 -1.71 -6.10
N MET A 370 1.92 -2.67 -5.18
CA MET A 370 3.01 -3.65 -5.18
C MET A 370 3.00 -4.54 -6.42
N TYR A 371 1.83 -5.00 -6.84
CA TYR A 371 1.70 -5.77 -8.08
C TYR A 371 2.16 -4.96 -9.30
N LYS A 372 1.78 -3.69 -9.40
CA LYS A 372 2.25 -2.79 -10.46
C LYS A 372 3.76 -2.59 -10.38
N LEU A 373 4.29 -2.38 -9.19
CA LEU A 373 5.73 -2.19 -8.96
C LEU A 373 6.52 -3.43 -9.39
N THR A 374 6.05 -4.62 -9.04
CA THR A 374 6.72 -5.88 -9.35
C THR A 374 6.51 -6.33 -10.80
N LYS A 375 5.39 -5.98 -11.43
CA LYS A 375 5.08 -6.25 -12.84
C LYS A 375 5.48 -5.10 -13.76
N GLY A 376 5.39 -3.86 -13.32
CA GLY A 376 5.68 -2.64 -14.09
C GLY A 376 7.17 -2.38 -14.26
N ASP A 377 7.98 -2.99 -13.41
CA ASP A 377 9.38 -3.23 -13.76
C ASP A 377 9.50 -4.13 -15.01
N SER A 378 8.39 -4.69 -15.48
CA SER A 378 8.20 -5.36 -16.77
C SER A 378 7.67 -4.41 -17.86
N ILE A 379 7.79 -3.09 -17.74
CA ILE A 379 7.31 -2.16 -18.78
C ILE A 379 7.95 -2.53 -20.12
N GLY A 380 7.17 -3.20 -20.96
CA GLY A 380 7.54 -3.50 -22.34
C GLY A 380 8.34 -4.77 -22.57
N ILE A 381 8.33 -5.71 -21.62
CA ILE A 381 9.04 -6.96 -21.77
C ILE A 381 8.08 -8.13 -21.52
N GLU A 382 7.52 -8.69 -22.59
CA GLU A 382 6.91 -10.00 -22.55
C GLU A 382 7.98 -10.99 -22.06
N GLU A 383 7.75 -11.67 -20.93
CA GLU A 383 8.52 -12.84 -20.53
C GLU A 383 8.16 -13.96 -21.53
N GLU A 384 8.92 -14.11 -22.59
CA GLU A 384 8.95 -15.37 -23.29
C GLU A 384 9.64 -16.37 -22.35
N GLU A 385 8.85 -17.18 -21.64
CA GLU A 385 9.36 -18.39 -20.98
C GLU A 385 9.93 -19.32 -22.07
N THR A 386 11.23 -19.28 -22.22
CA THR A 386 11.93 -20.37 -22.89
C THR A 386 12.42 -21.35 -21.82
N ASP A 387 12.00 -22.61 -21.90
CA ASP A 387 12.35 -23.71 -20.98
C ASP A 387 13.87 -24.04 -20.93
N GLU A 388 14.69 -23.31 -21.66
CA GLU A 388 16.13 -23.50 -21.71
C GLU A 388 16.87 -22.46 -20.87
N ASP A 389 17.78 -22.93 -20.03
CA ASP A 389 18.67 -22.08 -19.24
C ASP A 389 19.74 -21.43 -20.15
N LEU A 390 19.44 -20.25 -20.69
CA LEU A 390 20.37 -19.48 -21.52
C LEU A 390 21.71 -19.16 -20.83
N LEU A 391 21.79 -19.34 -19.52
CA LEU A 391 23.04 -19.16 -18.75
C LEU A 391 24.07 -20.25 -19.01
N SER A 392 23.67 -21.40 -19.58
CA SER A 392 24.57 -22.51 -19.90
C SER A 392 25.32 -22.36 -21.24
N TYR A 393 24.97 -21.33 -22.04
CA TYR A 393 25.58 -21.14 -23.36
C TYR A 393 26.59 -19.98 -23.37
N PRO A 394 27.88 -20.22 -23.64
CA PRO A 394 28.94 -19.20 -23.62
C PRO A 394 28.72 -18.02 -24.56
N GLU A 395 28.06 -18.26 -25.71
CA GLU A 395 27.75 -17.25 -26.72
C GLU A 395 26.53 -16.40 -26.36
N THR A 396 25.90 -16.62 -25.21
CA THR A 396 24.78 -15.81 -24.75
C THR A 396 25.24 -14.37 -24.49
N ARG A 397 24.58 -13.44 -25.14
CA ARG A 397 24.81 -12.01 -24.95
C ARG A 397 24.02 -11.50 -23.73
N VAL A 398 24.73 -10.86 -22.83
CA VAL A 398 24.16 -10.21 -21.64
C VAL A 398 24.07 -8.71 -21.88
N THR A 399 22.89 -8.14 -21.85
CA THR A 399 22.69 -6.70 -21.84
C THR A 399 22.06 -6.31 -20.52
N ILE A 400 22.66 -5.36 -19.80
CA ILE A 400 22.18 -4.90 -18.51
C ILE A 400 21.69 -3.47 -18.66
N TYR A 401 20.49 -3.20 -18.15
CA TYR A 401 19.89 -1.89 -18.08
C TYR A 401 19.68 -1.50 -16.60
N ASN A 402 19.83 -0.22 -16.30
CA ASN A 402 19.37 0.29 -15.02
C ASN A 402 17.85 0.47 -15.02
N VAL A 403 17.27 0.86 -13.88
CA VAL A 403 15.81 1.06 -13.72
C VAL A 403 15.23 2.20 -14.58
N GLN A 404 16.08 3.10 -15.10
CA GLN A 404 15.67 4.14 -16.04
C GLN A 404 15.67 3.65 -17.50
N GLY A 405 15.92 2.34 -17.74
CA GLY A 405 16.01 1.78 -19.08
C GLY A 405 17.30 2.14 -19.82
N VAL A 406 18.26 2.76 -19.14
CA VAL A 406 19.56 3.09 -19.74
C VAL A 406 20.43 1.84 -19.78
N LYS A 407 20.94 1.52 -20.97
CA LYS A 407 21.85 0.39 -21.15
C LYS A 407 23.19 0.66 -20.47
N VAL A 408 23.55 -0.18 -19.51
CA VAL A 408 24.77 -0.05 -18.68
C VAL A 408 25.92 -0.88 -19.25
N THR A 409 25.62 -2.08 -19.76
CA THR A 409 26.61 -2.94 -20.42
C THR A 409 25.96 -3.85 -21.46
N ASN A 410 26.79 -4.37 -22.37
CA ASN A 410 26.38 -5.34 -23.39
C ASN A 410 27.59 -6.17 -23.79
N GLU A 411 27.70 -7.39 -23.26
CA GLU A 411 28.83 -8.28 -23.51
C GLU A 411 28.39 -9.74 -23.65
N LEU A 412 29.30 -10.61 -24.08
CA LEU A 412 29.08 -12.06 -24.10
C LEU A 412 29.24 -12.62 -22.68
N LEU A 413 28.38 -13.57 -22.31
CA LEU A 413 28.43 -14.20 -20.99
C LEU A 413 29.75 -14.97 -20.82
N GLY A 414 30.18 -15.73 -21.84
CA GLY A 414 31.34 -16.63 -21.79
C GLY A 414 31.15 -17.67 -20.68
N ASP A 415 32.21 -17.91 -19.92
CA ASP A 415 32.18 -18.83 -18.77
C ASP A 415 31.73 -18.14 -17.45
N ARG A 416 31.15 -16.95 -17.54
CA ARG A 416 30.76 -16.12 -16.40
C ARG A 416 29.26 -16.12 -16.18
N THR A 417 28.85 -15.87 -14.95
CA THR A 417 27.46 -15.58 -14.61
C THR A 417 27.17 -14.08 -14.68
N TYR A 418 25.92 -13.67 -14.82
CA TYR A 418 25.56 -12.24 -14.86
C TYR A 418 25.94 -11.46 -13.58
N PRO A 419 25.96 -12.02 -12.33
CA PRO A 419 26.49 -11.33 -11.18
C PRO A 419 27.97 -10.93 -11.33
N ILE A 420 28.80 -11.79 -11.93
CA ILE A 420 30.21 -11.50 -12.21
C ILE A 420 30.35 -10.38 -13.23
N VAL A 421 29.45 -10.34 -14.23
CA VAL A 421 29.42 -9.26 -15.22
C VAL A 421 29.12 -7.91 -14.54
N ILE A 422 28.18 -7.88 -13.60
CA ILE A 422 27.87 -6.68 -12.83
C ILE A 422 29.04 -6.21 -12.01
N GLN A 423 29.72 -7.10 -11.28
CA GLN A 423 30.90 -6.78 -10.47
C GLN A 423 32.05 -6.24 -11.33
N LYS A 424 32.32 -6.88 -12.47
CA LYS A 424 33.37 -6.44 -13.41
C LYS A 424 33.15 -5.01 -13.92
N ASN A 425 31.90 -4.59 -14.08
CA ASN A 425 31.57 -3.24 -14.57
C ASN A 425 31.44 -2.20 -13.44
N ASN A 426 31.76 -2.54 -12.19
CA ASN A 426 31.67 -1.67 -11.02
C ASN A 426 30.31 -0.94 -10.90
N LEU A 427 29.24 -1.66 -11.21
CA LEU A 427 27.91 -1.07 -11.13
C LEU A 427 27.53 -0.83 -9.66
N PRO A 428 26.86 0.27 -9.35
CA PRO A 428 26.41 0.56 -7.99
C PRO A 428 25.36 -0.45 -7.51
N ASN A 429 25.17 -0.55 -6.21
CA ASN A 429 24.07 -1.32 -5.64
C ASN A 429 22.76 -0.80 -6.21
N GLY A 430 21.88 -1.71 -6.62
CA GLY A 430 20.60 -1.34 -7.22
C GLY A 430 19.94 -2.48 -7.99
N LEU A 431 18.73 -2.19 -8.44
CA LEU A 431 17.97 -3.10 -9.29
C LEU A 431 18.42 -2.92 -10.75
N TYR A 432 18.60 -4.03 -11.45
CA TYR A 432 18.97 -4.09 -12.87
C TYR A 432 18.04 -5.01 -13.65
N VAL A 433 17.81 -4.68 -14.91
CA VAL A 433 17.16 -5.55 -15.88
C VAL A 433 18.25 -6.18 -16.74
N ILE A 434 18.37 -7.50 -16.69
CA ILE A 434 19.33 -8.27 -17.43
C ILE A 434 18.62 -8.97 -18.57
N VAL A 435 19.03 -8.70 -19.79
CA VAL A 435 18.51 -9.33 -20.99
C VAL A 435 19.54 -10.30 -21.52
N LEU A 436 19.22 -11.59 -21.51
CA LEU A 436 20.02 -12.65 -22.11
C LEU A 436 19.49 -12.93 -23.51
N ARG A 437 20.38 -13.06 -24.50
CA ARG A 437 20.03 -13.41 -25.87
C ARG A 437 21.04 -14.45 -26.46
N ASN A 438 20.47 -15.47 -27.06
CA ASN A 438 21.23 -16.44 -27.84
C ASN A 438 20.43 -16.80 -29.11
N GLY A 439 20.85 -16.30 -30.26
CA GLY A 439 20.08 -16.39 -31.50
C GLY A 439 18.70 -15.70 -31.36
N SER A 440 17.63 -16.44 -31.62
CA SER A 440 16.25 -15.97 -31.46
C SER A 440 15.72 -16.08 -30.02
N LYS A 441 16.44 -16.80 -29.15
CA LYS A 441 16.04 -17.02 -27.77
C LYS A 441 16.38 -15.80 -26.92
N LYS A 442 15.45 -15.42 -26.04
CA LYS A 442 15.59 -14.26 -25.15
C LYS A 442 15.05 -14.60 -23.76
N LYS A 443 15.79 -14.23 -22.73
CA LYS A 443 15.36 -14.30 -21.33
C LYS A 443 15.63 -12.98 -20.66
N ILE A 444 14.74 -12.57 -19.77
CA ILE A 444 14.86 -11.32 -19.03
C ILE A 444 14.83 -11.64 -17.56
N ILE A 445 15.75 -11.07 -16.83
CA ILE A 445 15.95 -11.31 -15.41
C ILE A 445 16.01 -9.96 -14.72
N LYS A 446 15.25 -9.79 -13.65
CA LYS A 446 15.44 -8.71 -12.71
C LYS A 446 16.46 -9.13 -11.67
N TYR A 447 17.44 -8.30 -11.43
CA TYR A 447 18.52 -8.61 -10.52
C TYR A 447 18.82 -7.46 -9.58
N LEU A 448 18.64 -7.70 -8.28
CA LEU A 448 19.06 -6.76 -7.25
C LEU A 448 20.54 -7.04 -6.94
N TYR A 449 21.41 -6.11 -7.34
CA TYR A 449 22.84 -6.18 -7.03
C TYR A 449 23.13 -5.45 -5.73
N GLN A 450 23.77 -6.16 -4.80
CA GLN A 450 24.35 -5.60 -3.58
C GLN A 450 25.81 -6.04 -3.52
N SER A 451 26.74 -5.09 -3.57
CA SER A 451 28.14 -5.40 -3.35
C SER A 451 28.33 -5.79 -1.89
N ILE A 452 28.85 -6.97 -1.64
CA ILE A 452 29.32 -7.35 -0.31
C ILE A 452 30.56 -6.52 -0.04
N MET A 453 30.45 -5.48 0.79
CA MET A 453 31.62 -4.86 1.36
C MET A 453 32.28 -5.92 2.24
N ASN A 454 33.40 -6.47 1.78
CA ASN A 454 34.29 -7.21 2.65
C ASN A 454 34.79 -6.22 3.72
N GLN A 455 34.35 -6.43 4.97
CA GLN A 455 34.98 -5.85 6.16
C GLN A 455 36.27 -6.54 6.43
#